data_a5cf1acafb47afb01b3ff3dfff804922
#
_entry.id   a5cf1acafb47afb01b3ff3dfff804922
#
_cell.length_a   1.000
_cell.length_b   1.000
_cell.length_c   1.000
_cell.angle_alpha   90.00
_cell.angle_beta   90.00
_cell.angle_gamma   90.00
#
_symmetry.space_group_name_H-M   'P 1'
#
loop_
_entity.id
_entity.type
_entity.pdbx_description
1 polymer ?
#
loop_
_entity_poly.entity_id
_entity_poly.type
_entity_poly.pdbx_seq_one_letter_code
_entity_poly.pdbx_strand_id
1 'polypeptide(L)'
;MSIILVILSIFFNLFPVYGLDLPVSQISDDSHLRIRLRDDWFTDTPRRVLARRAAIESLPSGERVQIRTEEGREEFLILLSREMMGGRIASGSNPEISRRGTGQFPGYAQGSWMLTRNKESGVGTLIRIFLRSDQYTYIQFRRFDADKCLMDAVLYGGYVVRSLPIAVPFERLYTMQLGDIIRLAGDKFPRRHFEPDPLYYRNSRIFVEQVRARLNGLRFADDGAIDENGNYVFIETLQRQPSSSAGLNCSGFAKWLIDGMLRPVTGARLTIPPLKAPFGERGSSFTEMWEERRDPYFGLDWIRNLAAVANSTLRSPSYGVLDEFEVRADNFSLVMVNENRTFVTHSYPGFLHEAGYGVEGLHPLLYTLAVDEPFSFYLAAVSDERGAEVTPQNQRGAPRLRQYFHVAALVPYFDEYGVFRIVVFESAAETSFSAFRTRYPNHFINLVQIPIVTTFDP
;
A
#
# COMPACT_ATOMS: atom_id res chain seq x y z
N MET A 1 -42.77 -30.88 -5.61
CA MET A 1 -42.44 -29.67 -4.81
C MET A 1 -41.10 -29.92 -4.12
N SER A 2 -40.01 -29.52 -4.78
CA SER A 2 -38.65 -29.68 -4.25
C SER A 2 -38.15 -28.34 -3.78
N ILE A 3 -37.93 -28.21 -2.51
CA ILE A 3 -37.39 -26.99 -1.87
C ILE A 3 -35.88 -27.00 -2.11
N ILE A 4 -35.40 -26.07 -2.93
CA ILE A 4 -33.98 -25.80 -3.13
C ILE A 4 -33.53 -24.93 -1.96
N LEU A 5 -32.72 -25.53 -1.06
CA LEU A 5 -32.05 -24.82 0.03
C LEU A 5 -30.84 -24.11 -0.54
N VAL A 6 -30.93 -22.80 -0.72
CA VAL A 6 -29.78 -21.96 -1.08
C VAL A 6 -28.97 -21.70 0.19
N ILE A 7 -27.85 -22.40 0.32
CA ILE A 7 -26.88 -22.16 1.37
C ILE A 7 -26.08 -20.91 0.95
N LEU A 8 -26.40 -19.78 1.57
CA LEU A 8 -25.64 -18.54 1.45
C LEU A 8 -24.34 -18.72 2.26
N SER A 9 -23.27 -19.11 1.59
CA SER A 9 -21.93 -19.14 2.18
C SER A 9 -21.45 -17.69 2.37
N ILE A 10 -21.68 -17.16 3.56
CA ILE A 10 -21.08 -15.90 4.01
C ILE A 10 -19.58 -16.19 4.23
N PHE A 11 -18.76 -15.90 3.23
CA PHE A 11 -17.33 -15.79 3.41
C PHE A 11 -17.06 -14.55 4.28
N PHE A 12 -17.04 -14.74 5.60
CA PHE A 12 -16.32 -13.85 6.50
C PHE A 12 -14.85 -13.93 6.09
N ASN A 13 -14.38 -12.98 5.31
CA ASN A 13 -12.97 -12.66 5.24
C ASN A 13 -12.56 -12.18 6.65
N LEU A 14 -12.26 -13.14 7.52
CA LEU A 14 -11.51 -12.92 8.74
C LEU A 14 -10.16 -12.37 8.29
N PHE A 15 -10.01 -11.05 8.25
CA PHE A 15 -8.68 -10.46 8.30
C PHE A 15 -8.01 -11.05 9.53
N PRO A 16 -6.87 -11.74 9.40
CA PRO A 16 -6.14 -12.16 10.57
C PRO A 16 -5.88 -10.89 11.38
N VAL A 17 -6.35 -10.87 12.62
CA VAL A 17 -5.91 -9.89 13.61
C VAL A 17 -4.45 -10.22 13.83
N TYR A 18 -3.57 -9.59 13.04
CA TYR A 18 -2.14 -9.68 13.24
C TYR A 18 -1.87 -9.18 14.65
N GLY A 19 -1.24 -10.00 15.47
CA GLY A 19 -0.75 -9.57 16.77
C GLY A 19 0.07 -8.29 16.54
N LEU A 20 -0.02 -7.32 17.44
CA LEU A 20 0.75 -6.08 17.33
C LEU A 20 2.24 -6.47 17.22
N ASP A 21 2.82 -6.22 16.04
CA ASP A 21 4.25 -6.40 15.83
C ASP A 21 5.02 -5.47 16.75
N LEU A 22 6.19 -5.93 17.23
CA LEU A 22 7.10 -5.10 18.01
C LEU A 22 7.78 -4.06 17.11
N PRO A 23 8.20 -2.92 17.67
CA PRO A 23 9.22 -2.10 17.03
C PRO A 23 10.44 -2.96 16.62
N VAL A 24 11.08 -2.62 15.49
CA VAL A 24 12.21 -3.40 14.96
C VAL A 24 13.35 -3.51 15.98
N SER A 25 13.55 -2.46 16.78
CA SER A 25 14.55 -2.43 17.87
C SER A 25 14.24 -3.40 19.03
N GLN A 26 13.02 -3.89 19.15
CA GLN A 26 12.57 -4.81 20.19
C GLN A 26 12.42 -6.26 19.69
N ILE A 27 12.70 -6.51 18.41
CA ILE A 27 12.76 -7.88 17.90
C ILE A 27 13.91 -8.59 18.60
N SER A 28 13.61 -9.69 19.28
CA SER A 28 14.64 -10.45 20.03
C SER A 28 15.72 -10.97 19.09
N ASP A 29 16.96 -10.94 19.54
CA ASP A 29 18.09 -11.43 18.76
C ASP A 29 18.16 -12.96 18.78
N ASP A 30 18.36 -13.55 17.61
CA ASP A 30 18.55 -15.00 17.41
C ASP A 30 19.96 -15.37 16.92
N SER A 31 20.90 -14.42 16.93
CA SER A 31 22.25 -14.65 16.42
C SER A 31 22.98 -15.77 17.15
N HIS A 32 22.80 -15.91 18.47
CA HIS A 32 23.39 -17.03 19.23
C HIS A 32 22.87 -18.39 18.76
N LEU A 33 21.58 -18.48 18.42
CA LEU A 33 21.02 -19.69 17.83
C LEU A 33 21.64 -19.93 16.45
N ARG A 34 21.71 -18.91 15.60
CA ARG A 34 22.28 -19.01 14.25
C ARG A 34 23.78 -19.38 14.26
N ILE A 35 24.55 -18.89 15.24
CA ILE A 35 25.95 -19.31 15.44
C ILE A 35 26.05 -20.81 15.72
N ARG A 36 25.20 -21.36 16.61
CA ARG A 36 25.20 -22.80 16.92
C ARG A 36 24.79 -23.66 15.72
N LEU A 37 23.85 -23.15 14.91
CA LEU A 37 23.28 -23.87 13.76
C LEU A 37 24.13 -23.75 12.48
N ARG A 38 25.13 -22.82 12.46
CA ARG A 38 25.86 -22.48 11.26
C ARG A 38 26.46 -23.66 10.52
N ASP A 39 27.24 -24.45 11.23
CA ASP A 39 28.03 -25.54 10.62
C ASP A 39 27.13 -26.69 10.17
N ASP A 40 26.06 -26.92 10.89
CA ASP A 40 25.10 -28.00 10.63
C ASP A 40 24.06 -27.67 9.54
N TRP A 41 23.63 -26.41 9.45
CA TRP A 41 22.52 -26.02 8.60
C TRP A 41 22.93 -25.06 7.47
N PHE A 42 23.80 -24.07 7.76
CA PHE A 42 24.07 -23.02 6.79
C PHE A 42 25.25 -23.32 5.89
N THR A 43 26.21 -24.11 6.35
CA THR A 43 27.46 -24.39 5.61
C THR A 43 27.66 -25.86 5.26
N ASP A 44 26.95 -26.81 5.88
CA ASP A 44 27.01 -28.24 5.52
C ASP A 44 26.52 -28.48 4.08
N THR A 45 26.82 -29.63 3.53
CA THR A 45 26.44 -30.01 2.17
C THR A 45 24.91 -30.02 1.98
N PRO A 46 24.39 -29.63 0.80
CA PRO A 46 22.94 -29.64 0.56
C PRO A 46 22.26 -30.95 0.90
N ARG A 47 22.86 -32.08 0.53
CA ARG A 47 22.35 -33.42 0.80
C ARG A 47 22.15 -33.68 2.30
N ARG A 48 23.10 -33.26 3.14
CA ARG A 48 23.02 -33.46 4.60
C ARG A 48 21.96 -32.54 5.21
N VAL A 49 21.93 -31.27 4.77
CA VAL A 49 20.98 -30.29 5.27
C VAL A 49 19.54 -30.70 4.93
N LEU A 50 19.28 -31.12 3.70
CA LEU A 50 17.96 -31.57 3.26
C LEU A 50 17.47 -32.86 3.96
N ALA A 51 18.41 -33.69 4.43
CA ALA A 51 18.07 -34.90 5.18
C ALA A 51 17.73 -34.63 6.66
N ARG A 52 17.94 -33.41 7.17
CA ARG A 52 17.67 -33.08 8.58
C ARG A 52 16.18 -32.93 8.83
N ARG A 53 15.75 -33.40 9.99
CA ARG A 53 14.36 -33.21 10.44
C ARG A 53 14.19 -31.81 11.02
N ALA A 54 12.98 -31.27 10.89
CA ALA A 54 12.61 -30.05 11.57
C ALA A 54 12.78 -30.18 13.09
N ALA A 55 13.31 -29.13 13.72
CA ALA A 55 13.49 -29.06 15.17
C ALA A 55 12.94 -27.73 15.70
N ILE A 56 12.53 -27.73 16.96
CA ILE A 56 12.08 -26.52 17.64
C ILE A 56 13.09 -26.20 18.74
N GLU A 57 13.58 -24.96 18.71
CA GLU A 57 14.51 -24.37 19.64
C GLU A 57 13.84 -23.24 20.43
N SER A 58 14.33 -22.96 21.62
CA SER A 58 13.89 -21.81 22.41
C SER A 58 15.01 -20.76 22.48
N LEU A 59 14.62 -19.51 22.26
CA LEU A 59 15.52 -18.37 22.48
C LEU A 59 15.62 -18.03 23.96
N PRO A 60 16.65 -17.31 24.40
CA PRO A 60 16.74 -16.80 25.78
C PRO A 60 15.54 -15.95 26.20
N SER A 61 14.85 -15.31 25.24
CA SER A 61 13.62 -14.56 25.46
C SER A 61 12.38 -15.43 25.77
N GLY A 62 12.50 -16.78 25.65
CA GLY A 62 11.41 -17.72 25.77
C GLY A 62 10.60 -17.93 24.49
N GLU A 63 10.89 -17.18 23.41
CA GLU A 63 10.27 -17.39 22.10
C GLU A 63 10.73 -18.72 21.49
N ARG A 64 9.83 -19.39 20.78
CA ARG A 64 10.14 -20.64 20.09
C ARG A 64 10.43 -20.38 18.61
N VAL A 65 11.43 -21.10 18.08
CA VAL A 65 11.87 -21.03 16.70
C VAL A 65 11.93 -22.43 16.14
N GLN A 66 11.20 -22.67 15.04
CA GLN A 66 11.33 -23.92 14.29
C GLN A 66 12.40 -23.76 13.21
N ILE A 67 13.41 -24.65 13.20
CA ILE A 67 14.32 -24.77 12.08
C ILE A 67 13.89 -25.93 11.17
N ARG A 68 13.78 -25.64 9.87
CA ARG A 68 13.42 -26.62 8.84
C ARG A 68 13.97 -26.23 7.48
N THR A 69 13.92 -27.17 6.55
CA THR A 69 14.15 -26.94 5.12
C THR A 69 12.84 -27.00 4.34
N GLU A 70 12.79 -26.22 3.26
CA GLU A 70 11.76 -26.34 2.22
C GLU A 70 12.48 -26.48 0.87
N GLU A 71 12.11 -27.50 0.11
CA GLU A 71 12.81 -27.86 -1.10
C GLU A 71 12.11 -27.28 -2.34
N GLY A 72 12.80 -26.45 -3.11
CA GLY A 72 12.40 -25.97 -4.42
C GLY A 72 13.06 -26.78 -5.55
N ARG A 73 12.94 -26.33 -6.79
CA ARG A 73 13.48 -27.03 -7.95
C ARG A 73 15.02 -26.98 -8.00
N GLU A 74 15.58 -25.76 -8.00
CA GLU A 74 17.03 -25.52 -8.13
C GLU A 74 17.66 -25.04 -6.82
N GLU A 75 16.85 -24.55 -5.92
CA GLU A 75 17.23 -24.02 -4.62
C GLU A 75 16.44 -24.70 -3.50
N PHE A 76 16.92 -24.53 -2.29
CA PHE A 76 16.21 -24.90 -1.08
C PHE A 76 16.32 -23.80 -0.04
N LEU A 77 15.33 -23.73 0.82
CA LEU A 77 15.24 -22.77 1.89
C LEU A 77 15.62 -23.42 3.21
N ILE A 78 16.36 -22.70 4.03
CA ILE A 78 16.54 -22.99 5.45
C ILE A 78 15.79 -21.89 6.20
N LEU A 79 14.77 -22.27 6.94
CA LEU A 79 13.91 -21.35 7.68
C LEU A 79 14.15 -21.47 9.17
N LEU A 80 14.41 -20.34 9.80
CA LEU A 80 14.29 -20.15 11.24
C LEU A 80 12.95 -19.41 11.45
N SER A 81 11.89 -20.20 11.54
CA SER A 81 10.53 -19.68 11.63
C SER A 81 10.16 -19.46 13.08
N ARG A 82 9.97 -18.22 13.48
CA ARG A 82 9.44 -17.91 14.80
C ARG A 82 8.00 -18.37 14.94
N GLU A 83 7.61 -18.67 16.17
CA GLU A 83 6.22 -18.93 16.48
C GLU A 83 5.38 -17.69 16.26
N MET A 84 4.26 -17.86 15.56
CA MET A 84 3.30 -16.76 15.40
C MET A 84 2.66 -16.43 16.75
N MET A 85 2.68 -15.17 17.13
CA MET A 85 2.07 -14.69 18.35
C MET A 85 0.62 -14.31 18.09
N GLY A 86 -0.31 -14.94 18.81
CA GLY A 86 -1.73 -14.60 18.77
C GLY A 86 -2.01 -13.42 19.70
N GLY A 87 -2.59 -12.34 19.18
CA GLY A 87 -3.10 -11.23 19.99
C GLY A 87 -4.55 -11.53 20.38
N ARG A 88 -4.89 -11.58 21.66
CA ARG A 88 -6.26 -11.41 22.14
C ARG A 88 -6.41 -10.00 22.69
N ILE A 89 -7.30 -9.21 22.09
CA ILE A 89 -7.81 -8.01 22.70
C ILE A 89 -8.82 -8.47 23.75
N ALA A 90 -8.48 -8.41 25.02
CA ALA A 90 -9.45 -8.61 26.08
C ALA A 90 -10.39 -7.39 26.09
N SER A 91 -11.71 -7.63 25.98
CA SER A 91 -12.73 -6.60 26.15
C SER A 91 -12.80 -6.23 27.64
N GLY A 92 -12.25 -5.08 27.99
CA GLY A 92 -12.25 -4.52 29.34
C GLY A 92 -11.43 -3.24 29.39
N SER A 93 -11.68 -2.41 30.39
CA SER A 93 -11.12 -1.05 30.58
C SER A 93 -9.59 -0.98 30.74
N ASN A 94 -8.88 -2.07 30.53
CA ASN A 94 -7.42 -2.10 30.47
C ASN A 94 -6.98 -3.23 29.53
N PRO A 95 -6.57 -2.95 28.28
CA PRO A 95 -6.18 -4.00 27.33
C PRO A 95 -4.79 -4.55 27.69
N GLU A 96 -4.72 -5.57 28.50
CA GLU A 96 -3.53 -6.43 28.56
C GLU A 96 -3.44 -7.25 27.29
N ILE A 97 -2.52 -6.91 26.43
CA ILE A 97 -2.18 -7.68 25.22
C ILE A 97 -1.44 -8.93 25.67
N SER A 98 -2.15 -10.03 25.84
CA SER A 98 -1.54 -11.33 26.14
C SER A 98 -0.94 -11.90 24.85
N ARG A 99 0.38 -11.87 24.73
CA ARG A 99 1.13 -12.54 23.66
C ARG A 99 1.27 -14.02 24.00
N ARG A 100 0.40 -14.86 23.43
CA ARG A 100 0.54 -16.33 23.53
C ARG A 100 0.97 -16.89 22.18
N GLY A 101 1.94 -17.78 22.19
CA GLY A 101 2.31 -18.56 21.02
C GLY A 101 1.14 -19.40 20.51
N THR A 102 0.97 -19.45 19.20
CA THR A 102 -0.13 -20.19 18.53
C THR A 102 0.24 -21.63 18.21
N GLY A 103 1.48 -22.05 18.38
CA GLY A 103 2.00 -23.34 17.90
C GLY A 103 2.27 -23.35 16.39
N GLN A 104 2.10 -22.24 15.69
CA GLN A 104 2.28 -22.11 14.25
C GLN A 104 3.61 -21.42 13.91
N PHE A 105 4.31 -21.95 12.92
CA PHE A 105 5.62 -21.46 12.44
C PHE A 105 5.56 -21.17 10.94
N PRO A 106 4.90 -20.09 10.49
CA PRO A 106 4.60 -19.87 9.06
C PRO A 106 5.82 -19.43 8.23
N GLY A 107 6.97 -19.17 8.86
CA GLY A 107 8.18 -18.67 8.18
C GLY A 107 8.24 -17.15 8.02
N TYR A 108 7.12 -16.44 8.10
CA TYR A 108 7.02 -15.00 8.00
C TYR A 108 6.56 -14.31 9.29
N ALA A 109 6.51 -15.00 10.42
CA ALA A 109 6.32 -14.33 11.72
C ALA A 109 7.46 -13.35 11.97
N GLN A 110 7.16 -12.23 12.64
CA GLN A 110 8.14 -11.19 12.94
C GLN A 110 9.43 -11.76 13.57
N GLY A 111 10.58 -11.37 13.01
CA GLY A 111 11.88 -11.88 13.42
C GLY A 111 12.28 -13.22 12.81
N SER A 112 11.43 -13.86 12.00
CA SER A 112 11.83 -15.05 11.24
C SER A 112 12.94 -14.73 10.25
N TRP A 113 13.83 -15.69 10.07
CA TRP A 113 15.01 -15.58 9.21
C TRP A 113 15.03 -16.74 8.21
N MET A 114 15.41 -16.46 6.97
CA MET A 114 15.40 -17.43 5.88
C MET A 114 16.70 -17.30 5.07
N LEU A 115 17.33 -18.42 4.76
CA LEU A 115 18.44 -18.53 3.82
C LEU A 115 18.05 -19.38 2.63
N THR A 116 18.20 -18.86 1.44
CA THR A 116 18.10 -19.62 0.19
C THR A 116 19.48 -20.10 -0.22
N ARG A 117 19.60 -21.37 -0.59
CA ARG A 117 20.85 -21.97 -1.06
C ARG A 117 20.62 -22.73 -2.38
N ASN A 118 21.57 -22.63 -3.27
CA ASN A 118 21.57 -23.43 -4.51
C ASN A 118 21.82 -24.91 -4.16
N LYS A 119 21.07 -25.83 -4.76
CA LYS A 119 21.16 -27.27 -4.48
C LYS A 119 22.45 -27.92 -4.96
N GLU A 120 23.00 -27.46 -6.08
CA GLU A 120 24.18 -28.05 -6.68
C GLU A 120 25.45 -27.54 -5.96
N SER A 121 25.62 -26.24 -5.92
CA SER A 121 26.83 -25.60 -5.35
C SER A 121 26.81 -25.51 -3.83
N GLY A 122 25.63 -25.52 -3.20
CA GLY A 122 25.45 -25.24 -1.78
C GLY A 122 25.63 -23.78 -1.39
N VAL A 123 25.89 -22.89 -2.35
CA VAL A 123 26.14 -21.47 -2.09
C VAL A 123 24.85 -20.77 -1.69
N GLY A 124 24.92 -19.93 -0.65
CA GLY A 124 23.81 -19.07 -0.25
C GLY A 124 23.61 -17.93 -1.25
N THR A 125 22.36 -17.72 -1.69
CA THR A 125 22.00 -16.74 -2.73
C THR A 125 21.19 -15.58 -2.18
N LEU A 126 20.35 -15.83 -1.16
CA LEU A 126 19.43 -14.85 -0.61
C LEU A 126 19.23 -15.08 0.89
N ILE A 127 19.19 -13.99 1.65
CA ILE A 127 18.70 -13.97 3.04
C ILE A 127 17.49 -13.05 3.11
N ARG A 128 16.44 -13.50 3.84
CA ARG A 128 15.32 -12.63 4.22
C ARG A 128 15.15 -12.61 5.73
N ILE A 129 14.78 -11.45 6.24
CA ILE A 129 14.43 -11.23 7.65
C ILE A 129 13.10 -10.52 7.68
N PHE A 130 12.11 -11.14 8.30
CA PHE A 130 10.76 -10.60 8.37
C PHE A 130 10.63 -9.62 9.52
N LEU A 131 10.41 -8.35 9.21
CA LEU A 131 10.33 -7.28 10.21
C LEU A 131 8.89 -7.05 10.70
N ARG A 132 7.91 -7.68 10.06
CA ARG A 132 6.51 -7.76 10.47
C ARG A 132 6.00 -9.18 10.22
N SER A 133 4.90 -9.53 10.90
CA SER A 133 4.22 -10.82 10.71
C SER A 133 3.38 -10.81 9.42
N ASP A 134 4.03 -10.49 8.32
CA ASP A 134 3.46 -10.42 6.97
C ASP A 134 4.47 -10.95 5.94
N GLN A 135 4.00 -11.84 5.08
CA GLN A 135 4.86 -12.51 4.09
C GLN A 135 5.45 -11.57 3.03
N TYR A 136 4.90 -10.36 2.87
CA TYR A 136 5.32 -9.36 1.91
C TYR A 136 6.11 -8.20 2.55
N THR A 137 6.45 -8.31 3.86
CA THR A 137 7.17 -7.25 4.60
C THR A 137 8.45 -7.79 5.22
N TYR A 138 9.57 -7.49 4.59
CA TYR A 138 10.89 -8.02 4.97
C TYR A 138 12.04 -7.11 4.49
N ILE A 139 13.22 -7.30 5.05
CA ILE A 139 14.48 -6.93 4.40
C ILE A 139 15.10 -8.17 3.79
N GLN A 140 15.74 -8.02 2.64
CA GLN A 140 16.46 -9.11 2.01
C GLN A 140 17.86 -8.69 1.56
N PHE A 141 18.75 -9.68 1.52
CA PHE A 141 20.15 -9.49 1.12
C PHE A 141 20.47 -10.44 -0.02
N ARG A 142 21.08 -9.90 -1.04
CA ARG A 142 21.60 -10.66 -2.19
C ARG A 142 23.11 -10.52 -2.24
N ARG A 143 23.80 -11.60 -2.61
CA ARG A 143 25.24 -11.55 -2.85
C ARG A 143 25.55 -10.57 -3.97
N PHE A 144 26.59 -9.75 -3.81
CA PHE A 144 27.04 -8.84 -4.84
C PHE A 144 28.49 -9.14 -5.24
N ASP A 145 29.45 -9.03 -4.30
CA ASP A 145 30.86 -9.39 -4.48
C ASP A 145 31.39 -10.09 -3.22
N ALA A 146 32.72 -10.24 -3.12
CA ALA A 146 33.36 -10.90 -1.97
C ALA A 146 33.16 -10.16 -0.65
N ASP A 147 33.07 -8.83 -0.68
CA ASP A 147 33.08 -7.97 0.50
C ASP A 147 31.75 -7.24 0.74
N LYS A 148 30.79 -7.36 -0.21
CA LYS A 148 29.54 -6.61 -0.17
C LYS A 148 28.35 -7.48 -0.52
N CYS A 149 27.21 -7.11 0.03
CA CYS A 149 25.90 -7.58 -0.40
C CYS A 149 24.98 -6.39 -0.73
N LEU A 150 23.89 -6.66 -1.42
CA LEU A 150 22.83 -5.69 -1.73
C LEU A 150 21.64 -5.92 -0.81
N MET A 151 21.19 -4.89 -0.13
CA MET A 151 19.99 -4.91 0.69
C MET A 151 18.81 -4.31 -0.07
N ASP A 152 17.68 -5.00 -0.02
CA ASP A 152 16.37 -4.46 -0.37
C ASP A 152 15.51 -4.41 0.89
N ALA A 153 14.63 -3.41 0.98
CA ALA A 153 13.56 -3.34 1.98
C ALA A 153 12.21 -3.32 1.27
N VAL A 154 11.36 -4.25 1.63
CA VAL A 154 10.04 -4.47 1.02
C VAL A 154 8.97 -4.34 2.09
N LEU A 155 7.91 -3.57 1.78
CA LEU A 155 6.74 -3.36 2.62
C LEU A 155 5.47 -3.65 1.84
N TYR A 156 4.69 -4.64 2.30
CA TYR A 156 3.47 -5.10 1.64
C TYR A 156 3.65 -5.40 0.15
N GLY A 157 4.85 -5.84 -0.24
CA GLY A 157 5.20 -6.12 -1.63
C GLY A 157 5.77 -4.92 -2.41
N GLY A 158 5.81 -3.72 -1.85
CA GLY A 158 6.45 -2.55 -2.46
C GLY A 158 7.89 -2.37 -1.99
N TYR A 159 8.81 -2.07 -2.90
CA TYR A 159 10.19 -1.75 -2.55
C TYR A 159 10.28 -0.31 -2.03
N VAL A 160 10.70 -0.14 -0.78
CA VAL A 160 11.03 1.17 -0.17
C VAL A 160 12.53 1.46 -0.24
N VAL A 161 13.37 0.43 -0.29
CA VAL A 161 14.79 0.51 -0.60
C VAL A 161 15.13 -0.61 -1.57
N ARG A 162 15.96 -0.30 -2.57
CA ARG A 162 16.36 -1.28 -3.57
C ARG A 162 17.85 -1.23 -3.83
N SER A 163 18.47 -2.41 -3.79
CA SER A 163 19.89 -2.62 -4.11
C SER A 163 20.85 -1.70 -3.36
N LEU A 164 20.58 -1.44 -2.07
CA LEU A 164 21.49 -0.67 -1.23
C LEU A 164 22.76 -1.50 -0.94
N PRO A 165 23.96 -1.04 -1.35
CA PRO A 165 25.19 -1.75 -1.03
C PRO A 165 25.49 -1.69 0.48
N ILE A 166 25.70 -2.87 1.08
CA ILE A 166 26.13 -3.03 2.47
C ILE A 166 27.53 -3.62 2.47
N ALA A 167 28.47 -2.96 3.14
CA ALA A 167 29.88 -3.33 3.18
C ALA A 167 30.12 -4.49 4.15
N VAL A 168 29.59 -5.66 3.82
CA VAL A 168 29.75 -6.90 4.58
C VAL A 168 29.68 -8.10 3.64
N PRO A 169 30.57 -9.11 3.77
CA PRO A 169 30.45 -10.37 3.05
C PRO A 169 29.14 -11.07 3.36
N PHE A 170 28.53 -11.67 2.35
CA PHE A 170 27.21 -12.29 2.48
C PHE A 170 27.14 -13.34 3.61
N GLU A 171 28.18 -14.17 3.77
CA GLU A 171 28.25 -15.21 4.80
C GLU A 171 28.32 -14.68 6.23
N ARG A 172 28.79 -13.45 6.41
CA ARG A 172 28.80 -12.82 7.75
C ARG A 172 27.39 -12.56 8.25
N LEU A 173 26.43 -12.34 7.34
CA LEU A 173 25.02 -12.17 7.68
C LEU A 173 24.38 -13.41 8.32
N TYR A 174 24.96 -14.61 8.11
CA TYR A 174 24.41 -15.84 8.70
C TYR A 174 24.32 -15.78 10.22
N THR A 175 25.24 -15.07 10.85
CA THR A 175 25.39 -15.02 12.31
C THR A 175 25.37 -13.61 12.90
N MET A 176 25.26 -12.59 12.05
CA MET A 176 25.26 -11.19 12.48
C MET A 176 23.94 -10.83 13.17
N GLN A 177 23.99 -10.02 14.23
CA GLN A 177 22.81 -9.50 14.91
C GLN A 177 22.01 -8.56 13.99
N LEU A 178 20.68 -8.60 14.09
CA LEU A 178 19.81 -7.71 13.31
C LEU A 178 20.15 -6.22 13.55
N GLY A 179 20.41 -5.84 14.82
CA GLY A 179 20.79 -4.48 15.17
C GLY A 179 22.09 -4.01 14.50
N ASP A 180 23.07 -4.92 14.32
CA ASP A 180 24.31 -4.61 13.61
C ASP A 180 24.09 -4.45 12.11
N ILE A 181 23.24 -5.29 11.52
CA ILE A 181 22.87 -5.20 10.12
C ILE A 181 22.21 -3.85 9.83
N ILE A 182 21.25 -3.43 10.69
CA ILE A 182 20.57 -2.13 10.58
C ILE A 182 21.57 -0.98 10.73
N ARG A 183 22.52 -1.10 11.65
CA ARG A 183 23.57 -0.08 11.87
C ARG A 183 24.47 0.08 10.63
N LEU A 184 24.81 -1.01 9.95
CA LEU A 184 25.57 -0.95 8.69
C LEU A 184 24.83 -0.24 7.57
N ALA A 185 23.50 -0.34 7.52
CA ALA A 185 22.68 0.41 6.56
C ALA A 185 22.59 1.92 6.93
N GLY A 186 22.84 2.27 8.21
CA GLY A 186 22.85 3.65 8.69
C GLY A 186 21.55 4.38 8.42
N ASP A 187 21.65 5.66 8.04
CA ASP A 187 20.49 6.52 7.76
C ASP A 187 19.69 6.07 6.52
N LYS A 188 20.27 5.18 5.70
CA LYS A 188 19.59 4.62 4.52
C LYS A 188 18.64 3.48 4.87
N PHE A 189 18.67 2.97 6.12
CA PHE A 189 17.66 2.03 6.59
C PHE A 189 16.33 2.75 6.77
N PRO A 190 15.23 2.30 6.13
CA PRO A 190 13.97 3.03 6.11
C PRO A 190 13.17 2.82 7.41
N ARG A 191 13.75 3.23 8.56
CA ARG A 191 13.17 3.00 9.90
C ARG A 191 11.74 3.54 10.00
N ARG A 192 11.47 4.75 9.49
CA ARG A 192 10.14 5.36 9.54
C ARG A 192 9.06 4.52 8.85
N HIS A 193 9.43 3.75 7.83
CA HIS A 193 8.49 2.88 7.13
C HIS A 193 8.16 1.61 7.93
N PHE A 194 9.05 1.14 8.77
CA PHE A 194 8.79 0.00 9.66
C PHE A 194 8.20 0.41 11.02
N GLU A 195 8.50 1.62 11.46
CA GLU A 195 8.11 2.18 12.76
C GLU A 195 7.51 3.59 12.57
N PRO A 196 6.34 3.72 11.92
CA PRO A 196 5.70 5.01 11.75
C PRO A 196 5.20 5.53 13.10
N ASP A 197 5.42 6.83 13.38
CA ASP A 197 4.94 7.48 14.59
C ASP A 197 3.47 7.91 14.42
N PRO A 198 2.53 7.34 15.19
CA PRO A 198 1.10 7.67 15.10
C PRO A 198 0.76 9.14 15.38
N LEU A 199 1.63 9.88 16.05
CA LEU A 199 1.40 11.28 16.38
C LEU A 199 1.32 12.19 15.14
N TYR A 200 2.07 11.87 14.09
CA TYR A 200 2.03 12.62 12.82
C TYR A 200 0.66 12.59 12.14
N TYR A 201 -0.19 11.60 12.43
CA TYR A 201 -1.47 11.40 11.74
C TYR A 201 -2.69 11.92 12.52
N ARG A 202 -2.46 12.69 13.59
CA ARG A 202 -3.56 13.29 14.35
C ARG A 202 -4.48 14.14 13.49
N ASN A 203 -3.91 14.97 12.60
CA ASN A 203 -4.69 15.83 11.72
C ASN A 203 -5.48 15.00 10.68
N SER A 204 -4.93 13.91 10.17
CA SER A 204 -5.62 12.99 9.26
C SER A 204 -6.85 12.37 9.93
N ARG A 205 -6.71 11.95 11.20
CA ARG A 205 -7.84 11.41 11.99
C ARG A 205 -8.93 12.46 12.22
N ILE A 206 -8.54 13.69 12.61
CA ILE A 206 -9.48 14.80 12.78
C ILE A 206 -10.21 15.09 11.46
N PHE A 207 -9.50 15.17 10.34
CA PHE A 207 -10.08 15.41 9.03
C PHE A 207 -11.10 14.32 8.65
N VAL A 208 -10.74 13.06 8.80
CA VAL A 208 -11.63 11.92 8.52
C VAL A 208 -12.92 12.01 9.33
N GLU A 209 -12.82 12.29 10.65
CA GLU A 209 -13.99 12.42 11.52
C GLU A 209 -14.87 13.62 11.14
N GLN A 210 -14.27 14.73 10.75
CA GLN A 210 -15.04 15.90 10.30
C GLN A 210 -15.77 15.65 8.99
N VAL A 211 -15.17 14.94 8.03
CA VAL A 211 -15.83 14.53 6.81
C VAL A 211 -16.98 13.58 7.13
N ARG A 212 -16.75 12.53 7.93
CA ARG A 212 -17.80 11.58 8.37
C ARG A 212 -19.00 12.25 8.99
N ALA A 213 -18.78 13.23 9.87
CA ALA A 213 -19.84 13.95 10.53
C ALA A 213 -20.75 14.73 9.57
N ARG A 214 -20.29 15.00 8.35
CA ARG A 214 -21.00 15.79 7.33
C ARG A 214 -21.51 14.98 6.14
N LEU A 215 -21.21 13.66 6.08
CA LEU A 215 -21.77 12.78 5.03
C LEU A 215 -23.27 12.59 5.19
N ASN A 216 -23.78 12.67 6.43
CA ASN A 216 -25.19 12.44 6.67
C ASN A 216 -26.05 13.50 5.94
N GLY A 217 -26.96 13.04 5.11
CA GLY A 217 -27.85 13.89 4.29
C GLY A 217 -27.35 14.14 2.87
N LEU A 218 -26.10 13.82 2.53
CA LEU A 218 -25.66 13.79 1.14
C LEU A 218 -26.30 12.61 0.41
N ARG A 219 -26.59 12.81 -0.88
CA ARG A 219 -27.19 11.80 -1.76
C ARG A 219 -26.36 11.70 -3.03
N PHE A 220 -26.37 10.55 -3.63
CA PHE A 220 -25.83 10.36 -4.98
C PHE A 220 -26.84 10.90 -6.01
N ALA A 221 -26.34 11.62 -7.00
CA ALA A 221 -27.09 11.98 -8.21
C ALA A 221 -26.11 12.03 -9.38
N ASP A 222 -26.52 11.44 -10.51
CA ASP A 222 -25.71 11.53 -11.73
C ASP A 222 -25.49 12.99 -12.12
N ASP A 223 -24.26 13.30 -12.57
CA ASP A 223 -23.83 14.62 -13.00
C ASP A 223 -24.01 15.75 -11.95
N GLY A 224 -24.12 15.40 -10.67
CA GLY A 224 -24.44 16.34 -9.61
C GLY A 224 -23.22 16.98 -8.94
N ALA A 225 -23.30 18.30 -8.68
CA ALA A 225 -22.34 19.07 -7.87
C ALA A 225 -23.04 20.18 -7.10
N ILE A 226 -22.29 20.86 -6.20
CA ILE A 226 -22.71 22.13 -5.57
C ILE A 226 -21.92 23.27 -6.24
N ASP A 227 -22.65 24.33 -6.67
CA ASP A 227 -22.05 25.53 -7.26
C ASP A 227 -21.44 26.45 -6.18
N GLU A 228 -20.88 27.59 -6.62
CA GLU A 228 -20.29 28.61 -5.72
C GLU A 228 -21.32 29.24 -4.79
N ASN A 229 -22.61 29.20 -5.15
CA ASN A 229 -23.71 29.76 -4.37
C ASN A 229 -24.34 28.75 -3.41
N GLY A 230 -23.88 27.49 -3.42
CA GLY A 230 -24.41 26.42 -2.58
C GLY A 230 -25.62 25.70 -3.16
N ASN A 231 -25.95 25.87 -4.45
CA ASN A 231 -27.05 25.18 -5.10
C ASN A 231 -26.58 23.86 -5.69
N TYR A 232 -27.42 22.84 -5.61
CA TYR A 232 -27.19 21.60 -6.35
C TYR A 232 -27.45 21.83 -7.83
N VAL A 233 -26.47 21.55 -8.68
CA VAL A 233 -26.52 21.76 -10.14
C VAL A 233 -26.00 20.55 -10.87
N PHE A 234 -26.37 20.41 -12.15
CA PHE A 234 -25.71 19.47 -13.05
C PHE A 234 -24.36 20.03 -13.51
N ILE A 235 -23.29 19.21 -13.47
CA ILE A 235 -21.95 19.64 -13.86
C ILE A 235 -21.90 20.01 -15.34
N GLU A 236 -22.59 19.28 -16.18
CA GLU A 236 -22.60 19.51 -17.64
C GLU A 236 -23.22 20.85 -18.00
N THR A 237 -24.42 21.13 -17.49
CA THR A 237 -25.28 22.27 -17.93
C THR A 237 -25.25 23.46 -16.97
N LEU A 238 -24.81 23.28 -15.74
CA LEU A 238 -24.89 24.23 -14.62
C LEU A 238 -26.32 24.60 -14.21
N GLN A 239 -27.32 23.88 -14.73
CA GLN A 239 -28.69 24.07 -14.33
C GLN A 239 -28.95 23.46 -12.96
N ARG A 240 -29.87 24.10 -12.19
CA ARG A 240 -30.26 23.59 -10.88
C ARG A 240 -30.90 22.21 -10.99
N GLN A 241 -30.53 21.31 -10.11
CA GLN A 241 -31.17 20.02 -9.96
C GLN A 241 -32.55 20.18 -9.28
N PRO A 242 -33.51 19.32 -9.62
CA PRO A 242 -34.75 19.23 -8.87
C PRO A 242 -34.50 18.84 -7.42
N SER A 243 -35.11 19.53 -6.46
CA SER A 243 -34.92 19.31 -5.03
C SER A 243 -35.17 17.86 -4.57
N SER A 244 -36.05 17.14 -5.27
CA SER A 244 -36.40 15.74 -4.97
C SER A 244 -35.29 14.75 -5.30
N SER A 245 -34.40 15.07 -6.25
CA SER A 245 -33.31 14.22 -6.74
C SER A 245 -31.92 14.86 -6.62
N ALA A 246 -31.84 15.99 -5.94
CA ALA A 246 -30.58 16.71 -5.76
C ALA A 246 -29.53 15.87 -5.01
N GLY A 247 -28.31 15.87 -5.53
CA GLY A 247 -27.20 15.10 -4.97
C GLY A 247 -25.88 15.36 -5.69
N LEU A 248 -24.89 14.54 -5.38
CA LEU A 248 -23.52 14.65 -5.88
C LEU A 248 -23.12 13.37 -6.59
N ASN A 249 -22.44 13.47 -7.74
CA ASN A 249 -21.70 12.35 -8.30
C ASN A 249 -20.27 12.28 -7.69
N CYS A 250 -19.43 11.41 -8.21
CA CYS A 250 -18.05 11.26 -7.72
C CYS A 250 -17.22 12.56 -7.87
N SER A 251 -17.34 13.25 -9.00
CA SER A 251 -16.63 14.52 -9.26
C SER A 251 -17.17 15.67 -8.42
N GLY A 252 -18.51 15.79 -8.32
CA GLY A 252 -19.15 16.79 -7.45
C GLY A 252 -18.85 16.58 -5.98
N PHE A 253 -18.74 15.32 -5.56
CA PHE A 253 -18.32 14.99 -4.19
C PHE A 253 -16.86 15.35 -3.92
N ALA A 254 -15.94 15.10 -4.86
CA ALA A 254 -14.55 15.53 -4.73
C ALA A 254 -14.47 17.07 -4.61
N LYS A 255 -15.26 17.80 -5.42
CA LYS A 255 -15.35 19.27 -5.28
C LYS A 255 -15.87 19.68 -3.90
N TRP A 256 -16.95 19.07 -3.43
CA TRP A 256 -17.52 19.32 -2.09
C TRP A 256 -16.48 19.12 -0.99
N LEU A 257 -15.66 18.08 -1.11
CA LEU A 257 -14.56 17.79 -0.17
C LEU A 257 -13.54 18.93 -0.18
N ILE A 258 -13.09 19.39 -1.35
CA ILE A 258 -12.15 20.49 -1.48
C ILE A 258 -12.76 21.83 -1.07
N ASP A 259 -14.04 22.09 -1.43
CA ASP A 259 -14.75 23.28 -0.95
C ASP A 259 -14.77 23.36 0.58
N GLY A 260 -15.04 22.23 1.26
CA GLY A 260 -15.06 22.16 2.72
C GLY A 260 -13.73 22.45 3.38
N MET A 261 -12.64 22.22 2.67
CA MET A 261 -11.27 22.54 3.12
C MET A 261 -10.92 24.02 2.85
N LEU A 262 -11.33 24.55 1.71
CA LEU A 262 -10.93 25.89 1.26
C LEU A 262 -11.83 27.00 1.80
N ARG A 263 -13.12 26.74 1.96
CA ARG A 263 -14.10 27.74 2.41
C ARG A 263 -13.77 28.38 3.77
N PRO A 264 -13.25 27.67 4.78
CA PRO A 264 -12.79 28.28 6.02
C PRO A 264 -11.69 29.34 5.82
N VAL A 265 -10.91 29.24 4.74
CA VAL A 265 -9.78 30.12 4.42
C VAL A 265 -10.20 31.20 3.44
N THR A 266 -10.98 30.88 2.41
CA THR A 266 -11.30 31.79 1.30
C THR A 266 -12.66 32.47 1.46
N GLY A 267 -13.54 31.93 2.29
CA GLY A 267 -14.94 32.36 2.43
C GLY A 267 -15.86 31.96 1.27
N ALA A 268 -15.34 31.24 0.26
CA ALA A 268 -16.09 30.93 -0.97
C ALA A 268 -15.90 29.46 -1.38
N ARG A 269 -16.87 28.93 -2.15
CA ARG A 269 -16.77 27.65 -2.86
C ARG A 269 -16.19 27.88 -4.26
N LEU A 270 -15.59 26.82 -4.80
CA LEU A 270 -15.06 26.84 -6.17
C LEU A 270 -16.18 26.91 -7.21
N THR A 271 -15.91 27.60 -8.31
CA THR A 271 -16.74 27.56 -9.52
C THR A 271 -16.48 26.28 -10.32
N ILE A 272 -17.50 25.76 -11.02
CA ILE A 272 -17.38 24.49 -11.75
C ILE A 272 -16.63 24.62 -13.09
N PRO A 273 -16.83 25.67 -13.93
CA PRO A 273 -16.27 25.70 -15.28
C PRO A 273 -14.73 25.54 -15.33
N PRO A 274 -13.93 26.16 -14.47
CA PRO A 274 -12.48 25.99 -14.49
C PRO A 274 -12.05 24.54 -14.17
N LEU A 275 -12.84 23.78 -13.39
CA LEU A 275 -12.51 22.40 -13.02
C LEU A 275 -12.62 21.42 -14.19
N LYS A 276 -13.36 21.79 -15.25
CA LYS A 276 -13.50 21.00 -16.48
C LYS A 276 -12.41 21.32 -17.52
N ALA A 277 -11.58 22.32 -17.29
CA ALA A 277 -10.55 22.70 -18.25
C ALA A 277 -9.44 21.65 -18.34
N PRO A 278 -8.89 21.38 -19.52
CA PRO A 278 -7.72 20.54 -19.68
C PRO A 278 -6.56 21.01 -18.80
N PHE A 279 -5.88 20.07 -18.10
CA PHE A 279 -4.79 20.37 -17.21
C PHE A 279 -3.59 19.44 -17.43
N GLY A 280 -2.49 20.00 -17.91
CA GLY A 280 -1.24 19.29 -18.11
C GLY A 280 -1.28 18.26 -19.25
N GLU A 281 -0.35 17.31 -19.21
CA GLU A 281 -0.27 16.23 -20.18
C GLU A 281 -1.39 15.22 -19.95
N ARG A 282 -1.99 14.77 -21.04
CA ARG A 282 -3.09 13.82 -21.02
C ARG A 282 -2.69 12.41 -21.40
N GLY A 283 -1.50 12.20 -21.97
CA GLY A 283 -1.05 10.92 -22.51
C GLY A 283 -1.74 10.53 -23.82
N SER A 284 -1.39 9.36 -24.32
CA SER A 284 -1.88 8.84 -25.61
C SER A 284 -2.54 7.46 -25.50
N SER A 285 -2.73 6.95 -24.29
CA SER A 285 -3.17 5.57 -24.04
C SER A 285 -4.67 5.32 -24.25
N PHE A 286 -5.43 6.33 -24.67
CA PHE A 286 -6.86 6.20 -24.98
C PHE A 286 -7.10 5.64 -26.37
N THR A 287 -8.15 4.78 -26.50
CA THR A 287 -8.40 4.10 -27.74
C THR A 287 -8.96 5.03 -28.79
N GLU A 288 -10.22 5.30 -28.80
CA GLU A 288 -10.91 5.93 -29.93
C GLU A 288 -11.69 7.14 -29.41
N MET A 289 -11.17 8.33 -29.63
CA MET A 289 -11.82 9.56 -29.12
C MET A 289 -13.24 9.76 -29.66
N TRP A 290 -13.55 9.30 -30.86
CA TRP A 290 -14.90 9.43 -31.44
C TRP A 290 -15.94 8.45 -30.86
N GLU A 291 -15.50 7.41 -30.14
CA GLU A 291 -16.41 6.50 -29.45
C GLU A 291 -16.93 7.07 -28.14
N GLU A 292 -16.28 8.10 -27.62
CA GLU A 292 -16.58 8.71 -26.33
C GLU A 292 -17.45 9.97 -26.53
N ARG A 293 -18.64 9.98 -25.96
CA ARG A 293 -19.52 11.17 -25.96
C ARG A 293 -19.05 12.25 -25.00
N ARG A 294 -18.21 11.88 -24.02
CA ARG A 294 -17.62 12.78 -23.02
C ARG A 294 -16.12 12.78 -23.16
N ASP A 295 -15.47 13.84 -22.72
CA ASP A 295 -14.01 13.91 -22.67
C ASP A 295 -13.45 12.74 -21.84
N PRO A 296 -12.66 11.83 -22.41
CA PRO A 296 -12.12 10.68 -21.69
C PRO A 296 -11.18 11.07 -20.54
N TYR A 297 -10.64 12.29 -20.54
CA TYR A 297 -9.76 12.83 -19.50
C TYR A 297 -10.52 13.59 -18.41
N PHE A 298 -11.83 13.71 -18.47
CA PHE A 298 -12.61 14.52 -17.55
C PHE A 298 -12.28 14.28 -16.08
N GLY A 299 -12.26 13.04 -15.63
CA GLY A 299 -11.96 12.71 -14.23
C GLY A 299 -10.53 13.07 -13.81
N LEU A 300 -9.56 12.95 -14.73
CA LEU A 300 -8.16 13.30 -14.49
C LEU A 300 -7.98 14.82 -14.38
N ASP A 301 -8.51 15.58 -15.36
CA ASP A 301 -8.43 17.04 -15.33
C ASP A 301 -9.15 17.62 -14.12
N TRP A 302 -10.29 17.03 -13.74
CA TRP A 302 -11.05 17.45 -12.58
C TRP A 302 -10.24 17.37 -11.29
N ILE A 303 -9.60 16.22 -11.02
CA ILE A 303 -8.79 16.10 -9.82
C ILE A 303 -7.53 16.96 -9.86
N ARG A 304 -6.91 17.14 -11.04
CA ARG A 304 -5.74 18.02 -11.22
C ARG A 304 -6.07 19.48 -10.96
N ASN A 305 -7.21 19.97 -11.49
CA ASN A 305 -7.68 21.34 -11.24
C ASN A 305 -8.01 21.55 -9.75
N LEU A 306 -8.67 20.59 -9.11
CA LEU A 306 -8.93 20.63 -7.67
C LEU A 306 -7.64 20.65 -6.86
N ALA A 307 -6.64 19.85 -7.22
CA ALA A 307 -5.35 19.80 -6.54
C ALA A 307 -4.56 21.10 -6.74
N ALA A 308 -4.55 21.66 -7.94
CA ALA A 308 -3.87 22.91 -8.23
C ALA A 308 -4.40 24.05 -7.34
N VAL A 309 -5.74 24.18 -7.25
CA VAL A 309 -6.35 25.21 -6.41
C VAL A 309 -6.11 24.92 -4.92
N ALA A 310 -6.27 23.67 -4.46
CA ALA A 310 -6.07 23.31 -3.05
C ALA A 310 -4.62 23.57 -2.61
N ASN A 311 -3.63 23.10 -3.38
CA ASN A 311 -2.22 23.27 -3.05
C ASN A 311 -1.78 24.74 -3.12
N SER A 312 -2.20 25.47 -4.15
CA SER A 312 -1.87 26.91 -4.26
C SER A 312 -2.47 27.75 -3.14
N THR A 313 -3.67 27.40 -2.66
CA THR A 313 -4.36 28.13 -1.60
C THR A 313 -3.83 27.78 -0.21
N LEU A 314 -3.63 26.48 0.06
CA LEU A 314 -3.31 25.99 1.40
C LEU A 314 -1.79 25.97 1.69
N ARG A 315 -0.94 25.91 0.65
CA ARG A 315 0.53 25.95 0.80
C ARG A 315 1.08 27.28 0.27
N SER A 316 1.21 27.41 -1.06
CA SER A 316 1.56 28.64 -1.76
C SER A 316 1.28 28.50 -3.26
N PRO A 317 1.20 29.62 -4.03
CA PRO A 317 0.98 29.55 -5.48
C PRO A 317 1.94 28.64 -6.25
N SER A 318 3.18 28.48 -5.79
CA SER A 318 4.17 27.61 -6.42
C SER A 318 3.81 26.13 -6.38
N TYR A 319 3.01 25.70 -5.41
CA TYR A 319 2.54 24.31 -5.30
C TYR A 319 1.31 23.99 -6.15
N GLY A 320 0.79 24.96 -6.91
CA GLY A 320 -0.33 24.76 -7.84
C GLY A 320 0.06 24.19 -9.20
N VAL A 321 1.32 23.82 -9.41
CA VAL A 321 1.82 23.24 -10.66
C VAL A 321 1.83 21.71 -10.60
N LEU A 322 1.65 21.05 -11.75
CA LEU A 322 1.45 19.60 -11.85
C LEU A 322 2.54 18.79 -11.14
N ASP A 323 3.80 19.15 -11.35
CA ASP A 323 4.95 18.43 -10.82
C ASP A 323 5.04 18.47 -9.28
N GLU A 324 4.35 19.40 -8.62
CA GLU A 324 4.34 19.53 -7.17
C GLU A 324 3.26 18.69 -6.47
N PHE A 325 2.21 18.29 -7.19
CA PHE A 325 1.10 17.57 -6.59
C PHE A 325 0.73 16.24 -7.27
N GLU A 326 1.12 16.02 -8.53
CA GLU A 326 0.87 14.73 -9.17
C GLU A 326 1.83 13.68 -8.63
N VAL A 327 1.28 12.57 -8.16
CA VAL A 327 2.11 11.47 -7.66
C VAL A 327 2.68 10.69 -8.83
N ARG A 328 3.98 10.85 -9.08
CA ARG A 328 4.75 10.14 -10.11
C ARG A 328 5.92 9.42 -9.45
N ALA A 329 5.67 8.23 -8.95
CA ALA A 329 6.72 7.42 -8.32
C ALA A 329 7.33 6.46 -9.36
N ASP A 330 8.08 6.98 -10.31
CA ASP A 330 8.74 6.19 -11.38
C ASP A 330 9.65 5.09 -10.81
N ASN A 331 10.19 5.30 -9.63
CA ASN A 331 11.04 4.32 -8.93
C ASN A 331 10.26 3.33 -8.06
N PHE A 332 8.93 3.47 -7.94
CA PHE A 332 8.12 2.56 -7.17
C PHE A 332 8.02 1.23 -7.91
N SER A 333 8.48 0.16 -7.27
CA SER A 333 8.50 -1.19 -7.82
C SER A 333 7.82 -2.15 -6.87
N LEU A 334 7.17 -3.16 -7.44
CA LEU A 334 6.51 -4.23 -6.70
C LEU A 334 7.30 -5.53 -6.81
N VAL A 335 7.18 -6.37 -5.80
CA VAL A 335 7.68 -7.74 -5.85
C VAL A 335 6.84 -8.53 -6.84
N MET A 336 7.49 -9.20 -7.78
CA MET A 336 6.81 -10.14 -8.68
C MET A 336 6.58 -11.46 -7.93
N VAL A 337 5.35 -11.95 -7.97
CA VAL A 337 4.96 -13.25 -7.43
C VAL A 337 4.62 -14.14 -8.62
N ASN A 338 5.26 -15.31 -8.72
CA ASN A 338 4.97 -16.24 -9.80
C ASN A 338 3.63 -16.99 -9.57
N GLU A 339 3.17 -17.72 -10.58
CA GLU A 339 1.93 -18.50 -10.58
C GLU A 339 1.84 -19.50 -9.40
N ASN A 340 2.98 -19.96 -8.91
CA ASN A 340 3.06 -20.88 -7.76
C ASN A 340 3.10 -20.17 -6.40
N ARG A 341 2.83 -18.86 -6.37
CA ARG A 341 2.92 -18.00 -5.18
C ARG A 341 4.29 -18.04 -4.49
N THR A 342 5.34 -18.46 -5.19
CA THR A 342 6.72 -18.36 -4.71
C THR A 342 7.26 -16.95 -4.99
N PHE A 343 7.98 -16.41 -3.99
CA PHE A 343 8.57 -15.09 -4.11
C PHE A 343 9.69 -15.11 -5.14
N VAL A 344 9.49 -14.37 -6.22
CA VAL A 344 10.56 -14.09 -7.17
C VAL A 344 11.22 -12.80 -6.75
N THR A 345 12.55 -12.77 -6.74
CA THR A 345 13.35 -11.60 -6.37
C THR A 345 13.30 -10.47 -7.42
N HIS A 346 12.54 -10.67 -8.48
CA HIS A 346 12.35 -9.68 -9.53
C HIS A 346 11.25 -8.69 -9.16
N SER A 347 11.47 -7.44 -9.54
CA SER A 347 10.47 -6.39 -9.41
C SER A 347 9.88 -6.04 -10.77
N TYR A 348 8.64 -5.57 -10.77
CA TYR A 348 8.04 -4.93 -11.94
C TYR A 348 7.65 -3.49 -11.58
N PRO A 349 7.55 -2.59 -12.57
CA PRO A 349 7.16 -1.21 -12.31
C PRO A 349 5.80 -1.15 -11.64
N GLY A 350 5.70 -0.44 -10.52
CA GLY A 350 4.42 -0.15 -9.86
C GLY A 350 3.69 1.00 -10.50
N PHE A 351 4.42 1.88 -11.20
CA PHE A 351 3.91 3.01 -11.97
C PHE A 351 4.15 2.76 -13.45
N LEU A 352 3.11 2.93 -14.26
CA LEU A 352 3.18 2.90 -15.72
C LEU A 352 2.94 4.30 -16.25
N HIS A 353 3.88 4.79 -17.03
CA HIS A 353 3.77 6.10 -17.69
C HIS A 353 2.47 6.16 -18.52
N GLU A 354 1.77 7.27 -18.48
CA GLU A 354 0.46 7.51 -19.11
C GLU A 354 -0.71 6.65 -18.59
N ALA A 355 -0.48 5.67 -17.72
CA ALA A 355 -1.53 4.84 -17.14
C ALA A 355 -1.76 5.11 -15.66
N GLY A 356 -0.69 5.35 -14.90
CA GLY A 356 -0.72 5.49 -13.45
C GLY A 356 -0.37 4.19 -12.71
N TYR A 357 -1.01 3.95 -11.58
CA TYR A 357 -0.75 2.79 -10.71
C TYR A 357 -1.84 1.75 -10.89
N GLY A 358 -1.45 0.48 -11.02
CA GLY A 358 -2.40 -0.62 -10.92
C GLY A 358 -3.03 -0.69 -9.52
N VAL A 359 -4.32 -1.01 -9.47
CA VAL A 359 -5.10 -1.07 -8.20
C VAL A 359 -4.50 -2.07 -7.21
N GLU A 360 -3.88 -3.13 -7.68
CA GLU A 360 -3.20 -4.13 -6.85
C GLU A 360 -2.00 -3.55 -6.08
N GLY A 361 -1.33 -2.55 -6.65
CA GLY A 361 -0.18 -1.86 -6.07
C GLY A 361 -0.52 -0.71 -5.12
N LEU A 362 -1.79 -0.32 -5.02
CA LEU A 362 -2.19 0.85 -4.22
C LEU A 362 -1.91 0.71 -2.73
N HIS A 363 -2.07 -0.47 -2.14
CA HIS A 363 -1.86 -0.63 -0.69
C HIS A 363 -0.41 -0.31 -0.27
N PRO A 364 0.63 -0.93 -0.85
CA PRO A 364 2.01 -0.57 -0.53
C PRO A 364 2.36 0.86 -0.95
N LEU A 365 1.82 1.37 -2.05
CA LEU A 365 2.02 2.75 -2.47
C LEU A 365 1.48 3.74 -1.44
N LEU A 366 0.21 3.60 -1.06
CA LEU A 366 -0.43 4.48 -0.07
C LEU A 366 0.21 4.38 1.31
N TYR A 367 0.75 3.20 1.68
CA TYR A 367 1.55 3.06 2.88
C TYR A 367 2.83 3.92 2.80
N THR A 368 3.58 3.79 1.72
CA THR A 368 4.82 4.56 1.50
C THR A 368 4.53 6.06 1.50
N LEU A 369 3.51 6.47 0.73
CA LEU A 369 3.08 7.87 0.67
C LEU A 369 2.62 8.41 2.04
N ALA A 370 1.93 7.62 2.85
CA ALA A 370 1.54 8.05 4.19
C ALA A 370 2.75 8.31 5.09
N VAL A 371 3.82 7.51 4.97
CA VAL A 371 5.04 7.69 5.77
C VAL A 371 5.86 8.89 5.28
N ASP A 372 5.97 9.08 3.98
CA ASP A 372 6.76 10.15 3.39
C ASP A 372 6.05 11.49 3.47
N GLU A 373 4.71 11.50 3.31
CA GLU A 373 3.86 12.69 3.27
C GLU A 373 2.70 12.61 4.29
N PRO A 374 2.98 12.59 5.59
CA PRO A 374 2.00 12.29 6.65
C PRO A 374 0.87 13.32 6.80
N PHE A 375 1.02 14.48 6.15
CA PHE A 375 0.03 15.58 6.20
C PHE A 375 -0.78 15.70 4.91
N SER A 376 -0.89 14.60 4.15
CA SER A 376 -1.54 14.60 2.84
C SER A 376 -2.57 13.48 2.72
N PHE A 377 -3.56 13.71 1.86
CA PHE A 377 -4.42 12.68 1.29
C PHE A 377 -4.40 12.81 -0.24
N TYR A 378 -5.08 11.91 -0.94
CA TYR A 378 -4.96 11.83 -2.39
C TYR A 378 -6.34 11.81 -3.04
N LEU A 379 -6.54 12.64 -4.07
CA LEU A 379 -7.62 12.42 -5.01
C LEU A 379 -7.13 11.44 -6.08
N ALA A 380 -7.99 10.51 -6.41
CA ALA A 380 -7.73 9.40 -7.31
C ALA A 380 -8.66 9.50 -8.53
N ALA A 381 -8.12 9.51 -9.74
CA ALA A 381 -8.88 9.33 -10.97
C ALA A 381 -8.71 7.88 -11.45
N VAL A 382 -9.81 7.13 -11.48
CA VAL A 382 -9.84 5.73 -11.90
C VAL A 382 -10.08 5.66 -13.39
N SER A 383 -9.21 4.97 -14.12
CA SER A 383 -9.33 4.76 -15.54
C SER A 383 -9.82 3.35 -15.86
N ASP A 384 -10.69 3.27 -16.87
CA ASP A 384 -11.16 1.99 -17.41
C ASP A 384 -10.22 1.49 -18.50
N GLU A 385 -9.78 0.23 -18.36
CA GLU A 385 -9.05 -0.48 -19.39
C GLU A 385 -10.01 -1.42 -20.11
N ARG A 386 -10.32 -1.17 -21.37
CA ARG A 386 -11.14 -2.08 -22.16
C ARG A 386 -10.35 -2.78 -23.25
N GLY A 387 -10.55 -4.10 -23.34
CA GLY A 387 -10.24 -4.89 -24.51
C GLY A 387 -8.76 -5.10 -24.80
N ALA A 388 -7.91 -4.97 -23.81
CA ALA A 388 -6.59 -5.56 -23.90
C ALA A 388 -6.72 -7.07 -23.78
N GLU A 389 -7.08 -7.76 -24.85
CA GLU A 389 -6.60 -9.13 -24.97
C GLU A 389 -5.09 -9.06 -24.75
N VAL A 390 -4.60 -9.79 -23.75
CA VAL A 390 -3.17 -9.90 -23.44
C VAL A 390 -2.50 -10.52 -24.64
N THR A 391 -2.10 -9.68 -25.59
CA THR A 391 -1.26 -10.12 -26.71
C THR A 391 0.19 -10.04 -26.23
N PRO A 392 1.09 -10.91 -26.75
CA PRO A 392 2.52 -10.84 -26.45
C PRO A 392 3.14 -9.46 -26.72
N GLN A 393 2.52 -8.64 -27.57
CA GLN A 393 2.93 -7.27 -27.84
C GLN A 393 2.52 -6.29 -26.73
N ASN A 394 1.44 -6.54 -25.98
CA ASN A 394 0.97 -5.71 -24.88
C ASN A 394 1.75 -5.94 -23.57
N GLN A 395 2.58 -6.99 -23.49
CA GLN A 395 3.48 -7.21 -22.35
C GLN A 395 4.59 -6.16 -22.24
N ARG A 396 4.75 -5.28 -23.22
CA ARG A 396 5.81 -4.25 -23.29
C ARG A 396 5.33 -2.81 -23.22
N GLY A 397 4.02 -2.57 -23.21
CA GLY A 397 3.45 -1.23 -23.27
C GLY A 397 2.45 -0.94 -22.18
N ALA A 398 2.17 0.34 -21.97
CA ALA A 398 1.05 0.77 -21.14
C ALA A 398 -0.26 0.20 -21.69
N PRO A 399 -1.21 -0.19 -20.80
CA PRO A 399 -2.51 -0.64 -21.24
C PRO A 399 -3.24 0.45 -22.03
N ARG A 400 -4.13 0.05 -22.92
CA ARG A 400 -5.00 0.96 -23.63
C ARG A 400 -6.12 1.39 -22.69
N LEU A 401 -6.16 2.66 -22.27
CA LEU A 401 -7.16 3.23 -21.39
C LEU A 401 -8.28 3.84 -22.22
N ARG A 402 -9.52 3.73 -21.73
CA ARG A 402 -10.65 4.34 -22.42
C ARG A 402 -11.02 5.70 -21.87
N GLN A 403 -11.21 5.80 -20.57
CA GLN A 403 -11.58 7.05 -19.91
C GLN A 403 -11.30 7.02 -18.42
N TYR A 404 -11.11 8.20 -17.86
CA TYR A 404 -11.14 8.40 -16.41
C TYR A 404 -12.58 8.65 -15.95
N PHE A 405 -13.26 7.60 -15.55
CA PHE A 405 -14.72 7.59 -15.36
C PHE A 405 -15.14 7.77 -13.91
N HIS A 406 -14.22 7.63 -12.95
CA HIS A 406 -14.52 7.71 -11.53
C HIS A 406 -13.46 8.49 -10.75
N VAL A 407 -13.92 9.19 -9.70
CA VAL A 407 -13.07 9.96 -8.78
C VAL A 407 -13.34 9.53 -7.34
N ALA A 408 -12.29 9.34 -6.57
CA ALA A 408 -12.35 9.03 -5.13
C ALA A 408 -11.31 9.83 -4.34
N ALA A 409 -11.53 9.99 -3.04
CA ALA A 409 -10.53 10.50 -2.11
C ALA A 409 -10.00 9.34 -1.26
N LEU A 410 -8.69 9.15 -1.26
CA LEU A 410 -7.97 8.13 -0.51
C LEU A 410 -7.21 8.80 0.64
N VAL A 411 -7.57 8.50 1.87
CA VAL A 411 -6.95 9.08 3.08
C VAL A 411 -6.17 7.98 3.80
N PRO A 412 -4.86 7.82 3.51
CA PRO A 412 -4.01 6.88 4.22
C PRO A 412 -3.47 7.51 5.51
N TYR A 413 -3.54 6.79 6.62
CA TYR A 413 -3.00 7.25 7.90
C TYR A 413 -2.75 6.09 8.86
N PHE A 414 -2.07 6.37 9.97
CA PHE A 414 -1.96 5.43 11.11
C PHE A 414 -2.88 5.88 12.24
N ASP A 415 -3.65 4.93 12.78
CA ASP A 415 -4.48 5.20 13.96
C ASP A 415 -3.61 5.37 15.23
N GLU A 416 -4.24 5.63 16.37
CA GLU A 416 -3.53 5.85 17.65
C GLU A 416 -2.73 4.63 18.13
N TYR A 417 -3.03 3.46 17.61
CA TYR A 417 -2.33 2.20 17.90
C TYR A 417 -1.24 1.87 16.88
N GLY A 418 -0.99 2.75 15.90
CA GLY A 418 -0.01 2.53 14.83
C GLY A 418 -0.47 1.56 13.74
N VAL A 419 -1.77 1.26 13.66
CA VAL A 419 -2.34 0.42 12.61
C VAL A 419 -2.63 1.26 11.38
N PHE A 420 -2.11 0.83 10.24
CA PHE A 420 -2.34 1.50 8.96
C PHE A 420 -3.80 1.39 8.52
N ARG A 421 -4.37 2.52 8.15
CA ARG A 421 -5.75 2.68 7.66
C ARG A 421 -5.76 3.40 6.33
N ILE A 422 -6.67 3.01 5.46
CA ILE A 422 -7.01 3.73 4.25
C ILE A 422 -8.52 3.94 4.27
N VAL A 423 -8.93 5.18 4.43
CA VAL A 423 -10.34 5.57 4.29
C VAL A 423 -10.55 6.02 2.85
N VAL A 424 -11.65 5.57 2.26
CA VAL A 424 -12.06 5.93 0.90
C VAL A 424 -13.37 6.67 0.97
N PHE A 425 -13.39 7.89 0.43
CA PHE A 425 -14.60 8.67 0.25
C PHE A 425 -14.91 8.81 -1.22
N GLU A 426 -16.11 8.43 -1.64
CA GLU A 426 -16.56 8.50 -3.03
C GLU A 426 -18.07 8.67 -3.11
N SER A 427 -18.55 9.46 -4.07
CA SER A 427 -19.98 9.54 -4.41
C SER A 427 -20.90 9.75 -3.19
N ALA A 428 -20.57 10.72 -2.34
CA ALA A 428 -21.28 11.07 -1.12
C ALA A 428 -21.28 10.01 0.00
N ALA A 429 -20.38 9.04 -0.03
CA ALA A 429 -20.30 7.96 0.95
C ALA A 429 -18.84 7.63 1.33
N GLU A 430 -18.69 6.95 2.47
CA GLU A 430 -17.46 6.24 2.83
C GLU A 430 -17.58 4.79 2.39
N THR A 431 -16.51 4.25 1.79
CA THR A 431 -16.42 2.84 1.41
C THR A 431 -15.13 2.24 1.98
N SER A 432 -15.09 0.91 2.13
CA SER A 432 -13.84 0.28 2.55
C SER A 432 -12.85 0.19 1.39
N PHE A 433 -11.56 0.28 1.70
CA PHE A 433 -10.51 0.11 0.70
C PHE A 433 -10.57 -1.26 0.00
N SER A 434 -10.96 -2.31 0.75
CA SER A 434 -11.18 -3.63 0.16
C SER A 434 -12.32 -3.63 -0.86
N ALA A 435 -13.45 -2.99 -0.56
CA ALA A 435 -14.58 -2.87 -1.49
C ALA A 435 -14.20 -2.05 -2.74
N PHE A 436 -13.44 -0.97 -2.56
CA PHE A 436 -12.90 -0.16 -3.66
C PHE A 436 -12.03 -1.02 -4.59
N ARG A 437 -11.05 -1.76 -4.06
CA ARG A 437 -10.19 -2.65 -4.86
C ARG A 437 -10.97 -3.76 -5.58
N THR A 438 -11.98 -4.33 -4.93
CA THR A 438 -12.81 -5.38 -5.52
C THR A 438 -13.69 -4.85 -6.67
N ARG A 439 -14.11 -3.58 -6.59
CA ARG A 439 -14.93 -2.93 -7.62
C ARG A 439 -14.11 -2.61 -8.87
N TYR A 440 -12.85 -2.28 -8.70
CA TYR A 440 -11.95 -1.83 -9.77
C TYR A 440 -10.72 -2.75 -9.96
N PRO A 441 -10.92 -4.07 -10.14
CA PRO A 441 -9.82 -4.97 -10.43
C PRO A 441 -9.26 -4.61 -11.82
N ASN A 442 -7.96 -4.70 -12.02
CA ASN A 442 -7.29 -4.42 -13.30
C ASN A 442 -7.43 -2.98 -13.84
N HIS A 443 -7.90 -2.04 -13.01
CA HIS A 443 -7.93 -0.63 -13.37
C HIS A 443 -6.63 0.06 -12.99
N PHE A 444 -6.40 1.22 -13.60
CA PHE A 444 -5.29 2.10 -13.28
C PHE A 444 -5.78 3.38 -12.62
N ILE A 445 -4.94 3.96 -11.79
CA ILE A 445 -5.31 5.12 -10.98
C ILE A 445 -4.20 6.16 -11.06
N ASN A 446 -4.57 7.38 -11.44
CA ASN A 446 -3.71 8.54 -11.23
C ASN A 446 -4.07 9.20 -9.90
N LEU A 447 -3.06 9.63 -9.17
CA LEU A 447 -3.17 10.23 -7.85
C LEU A 447 -2.64 11.67 -7.88
N VAL A 448 -3.36 12.56 -7.21
CA VAL A 448 -2.91 13.92 -6.92
C VAL A 448 -2.94 14.15 -5.42
N GLN A 449 -1.88 14.77 -4.90
CA GLN A 449 -1.68 15.04 -3.48
C GLN A 449 -2.45 16.29 -3.04
N ILE A 450 -3.14 16.20 -1.90
CA ILE A 450 -3.87 17.30 -1.27
C ILE A 450 -3.40 17.43 0.18
N PRO A 451 -3.04 18.64 0.65
CA PRO A 451 -2.66 18.84 2.05
C PRO A 451 -3.87 18.68 2.98
N ILE A 452 -3.67 18.02 4.12
CA ILE A 452 -4.71 17.84 5.14
C ILE A 452 -4.88 19.13 5.95
N VAL A 453 -6.14 19.47 6.20
CA VAL A 453 -6.55 20.57 7.09
C VAL A 453 -7.31 20.02 8.30
N THR A 454 -7.34 20.78 9.41
CA THR A 454 -8.08 20.42 10.61
C THR A 454 -9.43 21.11 10.76
N THR A 455 -9.77 21.99 9.83
CA THR A 455 -11.07 22.67 9.77
C THR A 455 -11.76 22.31 8.48
N PHE A 456 -12.99 21.84 8.55
CA PHE A 456 -13.77 21.39 7.40
C PHE A 456 -15.20 21.94 7.47
N ASP A 457 -15.58 22.77 6.48
CA ASP A 457 -16.91 23.39 6.38
C ASP A 457 -17.35 23.45 4.91
N PRO A 458 -17.98 22.40 4.39
CA PRO A 458 -18.33 22.26 2.97
C PRO A 458 -19.48 23.15 2.51
#